data_821589b1de0d7d1b546ff21d411a5b97
#
_entry.id   821589b1de0d7d1b546ff21d411a5b97
#
_cell.length_a   1.000
_cell.length_b   1.000
_cell.length_c   1.000
_cell.angle_alpha   90.00
_cell.angle_beta   90.00
_cell.angle_gamma   90.00
#
_symmetry.space_group_name_H-M   'P 1'
#
loop_
_entity.id
_entity.type
_entity.pdbx_description
1 polymer ?
#
loop_
_entity_poly.entity_id
_entity_poly.type
_entity_poly.pdbx_seq_one_letter_code
_entity_poly.pdbx_strand_id
1 'polypeptide(L)'
;MLDLPTLSIITGAVCLLQALTFAVMGTYNRKVKGIPCWAMAALLKGVAMPMIAMRDFIDSALLTKLLPTTMNFASTYLFYLGAVRFRGGHWTRRWPWITAIPCYAVYVWLILKDEGLRYRPALTSSIFITFLALGARELLKESRPELRFSSRLTGFSALLMAAIFAYRAGALYLLGTPAQLLDPVLPQIVTFSGITLSVLLWNSGAVMMINQRQTFENAKLHLEKLRSVEELAAAETELMALRTLQHRQQLASDLHDGLGGITANLAMLAFQGSIEEQPQQQKALFRDIEFLASEWNREMRLWMNGLERGSLCWGDALAEARTYATRLISSKGIELHWHLSGQLPVEPDCCVQEMISLMRVLKEAINNLSRHSNAGRARVHIAFRTRLLGIVIQDDGSGFDPEDLRSGARGLKNMRRRVEELGGRFKYRSRNGTTLCLTLPLPLKRSGGEAMGEGSPVYQLNSQPMPMLRPGAI
;
A
#
# COMPACT_ATOMS: atom_id res chain seq x y z
N MET A 1 -0.05 62.50 -16.00
CA MET A 1 1.18 61.77 -15.63
C MET A 1 0.92 61.12 -14.30
N LEU A 2 1.31 59.84 -14.13
CA LEU A 2 1.28 59.17 -12.81
C LEU A 2 2.28 59.90 -11.90
N ASP A 3 1.82 60.42 -10.79
CA ASP A 3 2.67 61.04 -9.76
C ASP A 3 3.42 59.98 -8.96
N LEU A 4 4.53 60.29 -8.35
CA LEU A 4 5.38 59.36 -7.60
C LEU A 4 4.68 58.73 -6.41
N PRO A 5 3.87 59.44 -5.60
CA PRO A 5 3.04 58.85 -4.56
C PRO A 5 2.12 57.75 -5.09
N THR A 6 1.38 57.99 -6.16
CA THR A 6 0.50 56.98 -6.79
C THR A 6 1.30 55.75 -7.28
N LEU A 7 2.46 55.94 -7.90
CA LEU A 7 3.31 54.86 -8.35
C LEU A 7 3.88 54.05 -7.18
N SER A 8 4.17 54.70 -6.06
CA SER A 8 4.60 54.02 -4.81
C SER A 8 3.48 53.14 -4.23
N ILE A 9 2.23 53.64 -4.22
CA ILE A 9 1.07 52.88 -3.76
C ILE A 9 0.81 51.68 -4.68
N ILE A 10 0.87 51.85 -6.01
CA ILE A 10 0.73 50.74 -6.97
C ILE A 10 1.80 49.68 -6.75
N THR A 11 3.06 50.11 -6.57
CA THR A 11 4.17 49.17 -6.26
C THR A 11 3.91 48.40 -4.97
N GLY A 12 3.40 49.09 -3.94
CA GLY A 12 3.00 48.47 -2.68
C GLY A 12 1.92 47.40 -2.85
N ALA A 13 0.84 47.75 -3.60
CA ALA A 13 -0.25 46.80 -3.89
C ALA A 13 0.25 45.55 -4.64
N VAL A 14 1.11 45.74 -5.66
CA VAL A 14 1.74 44.61 -6.39
C VAL A 14 2.57 43.74 -5.44
N CYS A 15 3.34 44.32 -4.53
CA CYS A 15 4.12 43.56 -3.55
C CYS A 15 3.24 42.83 -2.55
N LEU A 16 2.11 43.37 -2.10
CA LEU A 16 1.15 42.67 -1.23
C LEU A 16 0.52 41.47 -1.94
N LEU A 17 0.11 41.64 -3.19
CA LEU A 17 -0.40 40.52 -4.00
C LEU A 17 0.65 39.43 -4.17
N GLN A 18 1.90 39.83 -4.40
CA GLN A 18 3.03 38.91 -4.47
C GLN A 18 3.27 38.16 -3.14
N ALA A 19 3.18 38.86 -2.00
CA ALA A 19 3.29 38.24 -0.69
C ALA A 19 2.23 37.16 -0.48
N LEU A 20 0.98 37.47 -0.86
CA LEU A 20 -0.13 36.51 -0.83
C LEU A 20 0.16 35.29 -1.73
N THR A 21 0.62 35.53 -2.96
CA THR A 21 0.98 34.47 -3.92
C THR A 21 2.04 33.53 -3.32
N PHE A 22 3.13 34.06 -2.76
CA PHE A 22 4.15 33.25 -2.13
C PHE A 22 3.69 32.58 -0.85
N ALA A 23 2.82 33.19 -0.04
CA ALA A 23 2.24 32.58 1.13
C ALA A 23 1.42 31.33 0.74
N VAL A 24 0.52 31.48 -0.25
CA VAL A 24 -0.28 30.36 -0.79
C VAL A 24 0.64 29.27 -1.37
N MET A 25 1.62 29.64 -2.21
CA MET A 25 2.56 28.66 -2.77
C MET A 25 3.36 27.95 -1.68
N GLY A 26 3.70 28.63 -0.59
CA GLY A 26 4.41 28.06 0.55
C GLY A 26 3.63 26.98 1.29
N THR A 27 2.28 27.09 1.35
CA THR A 27 1.45 26.04 1.98
C THR A 27 1.49 24.74 1.17
N TYR A 28 1.48 24.81 -0.15
CA TYR A 28 1.56 23.64 -1.04
C TYR A 28 2.98 23.12 -1.21
N ASN A 29 3.99 24.00 -1.09
CA ASN A 29 5.40 23.70 -1.36
C ASN A 29 6.27 23.74 -0.11
N ARG A 30 5.86 23.11 0.99
CA ARG A 30 6.56 23.13 2.29
C ARG A 30 8.03 22.66 2.23
N LYS A 31 8.36 21.81 1.24
CA LYS A 31 9.72 21.30 1.02
C LYS A 31 10.66 22.34 0.39
N VAL A 32 10.11 23.34 -0.30
CA VAL A 32 10.90 24.39 -0.97
C VAL A 32 11.29 25.47 0.04
N LYS A 33 12.49 25.34 0.59
CA LYS A 33 13.06 26.33 1.51
C LYS A 33 13.31 27.64 0.73
N GLY A 34 12.95 28.79 1.32
CA GLY A 34 13.16 30.11 0.69
C GLY A 34 11.86 30.84 0.37
N ILE A 35 10.76 30.13 0.02
CA ILE A 35 9.46 30.76 -0.24
C ILE A 35 8.98 31.63 0.93
N PRO A 36 9.05 31.20 2.21
CA PRO A 36 8.65 32.06 3.33
C PRO A 36 9.46 33.34 3.42
N CYS A 37 10.75 33.30 3.08
CA CYS A 37 11.60 34.48 3.08
C CYS A 37 11.15 35.48 1.99
N TRP A 38 10.80 34.98 0.80
CA TRP A 38 10.29 35.82 -0.30
C TRP A 38 8.89 36.37 -0.01
N ALA A 39 8.00 35.60 0.62
CA ALA A 39 6.70 36.08 1.08
C ALA A 39 6.85 37.24 2.08
N MET A 40 7.70 37.07 3.08
CA MET A 40 7.98 38.13 4.08
C MET A 40 8.67 39.35 3.44
N ALA A 41 9.59 39.14 2.51
CA ALA A 41 10.23 40.22 1.76
C ALA A 41 9.20 41.06 0.99
N ALA A 42 8.29 40.42 0.27
CA ALA A 42 7.24 41.08 -0.46
C ALA A 42 6.25 41.81 0.46
N LEU A 43 5.89 41.19 1.62
CA LEU A 43 5.01 41.83 2.61
C LEU A 43 5.63 43.09 3.17
N LEU A 44 6.89 43.06 3.61
CA LEU A 44 7.59 44.24 4.16
C LEU A 44 7.68 45.35 3.13
N LYS A 45 7.99 45.03 1.87
CA LYS A 45 8.04 46.00 0.80
C LYS A 45 6.65 46.57 0.47
N GLY A 46 5.64 45.70 0.47
CA GLY A 46 4.24 46.08 0.21
C GLY A 46 3.68 47.07 1.23
N VAL A 47 4.08 46.94 2.50
CA VAL A 47 3.73 47.88 3.57
C VAL A 47 4.58 49.16 3.50
N ALA A 48 5.88 49.03 3.22
CA ALA A 48 6.80 50.18 3.19
C ALA A 48 6.49 51.19 2.08
N MET A 49 6.05 50.72 0.90
CA MET A 49 5.82 51.61 -0.25
C MET A 49 4.66 52.61 -0.06
N PRO A 50 3.47 52.23 0.43
CA PRO A 50 2.41 53.20 0.77
C PRO A 50 2.83 54.15 1.89
N MET A 51 3.61 53.71 2.88
CA MET A 51 4.14 54.59 3.95
C MET A 51 5.05 55.69 3.37
N ILE A 52 5.80 55.42 2.32
CA ILE A 52 6.61 56.38 1.62
C ILE A 52 5.69 57.44 0.93
N ALA A 53 4.59 57.03 0.33
CA ALA A 53 3.63 57.91 -0.32
C ALA A 53 2.93 58.88 0.66
N MET A 54 2.79 58.44 1.93
CA MET A 54 2.16 59.29 2.98
C MET A 54 3.10 60.34 3.56
N ARG A 55 4.32 60.47 3.06
CA ARG A 55 5.33 61.39 3.59
C ARG A 55 4.91 62.85 3.63
N ASP A 56 4.13 63.27 2.66
CA ASP A 56 3.64 64.67 2.56
C ASP A 56 2.42 64.94 3.45
N PHE A 57 1.78 63.87 3.97
CA PHE A 57 0.59 63.97 4.83
C PHE A 57 0.90 63.76 6.31
N ILE A 58 2.00 63.08 6.64
CA ILE A 58 2.36 62.73 7.99
C ILE A 58 3.74 63.33 8.34
N ASP A 59 3.76 64.32 9.19
CA ASP A 59 4.98 64.98 9.62
C ASP A 59 5.67 64.19 10.75
N SER A 60 6.09 62.97 10.40
CA SER A 60 6.86 62.10 11.30
C SER A 60 8.01 61.44 10.54
N ALA A 61 9.23 61.92 10.79
CA ALA A 61 10.43 61.33 10.20
C ALA A 61 10.60 59.84 10.55
N LEU A 62 10.13 59.43 11.70
CA LEU A 62 10.15 58.03 12.11
C LEU A 62 9.26 57.15 11.24
N LEU A 63 7.98 57.56 11.04
CA LEU A 63 6.99 56.75 10.35
C LEU A 63 7.13 56.83 8.81
N THR A 64 7.56 57.96 8.26
CA THR A 64 7.57 58.17 6.81
C THR A 64 8.94 58.07 6.16
N LYS A 65 10.04 58.24 6.94
CA LYS A 65 11.41 58.15 6.41
C LYS A 65 12.16 56.92 6.95
N LEU A 66 12.22 56.76 8.27
CA LEU A 66 13.06 55.71 8.87
C LEU A 66 12.46 54.33 8.78
N LEU A 67 11.22 54.14 9.24
CA LEU A 67 10.56 52.84 9.29
C LEU A 67 10.40 52.17 7.89
N PRO A 68 9.88 52.83 6.84
CA PRO A 68 9.75 52.22 5.52
C PRO A 68 11.11 51.92 4.89
N THR A 69 12.15 52.72 5.12
CA THR A 69 13.50 52.43 4.62
C THR A 69 14.09 51.18 5.32
N THR A 70 13.91 51.04 6.66
CA THR A 70 14.28 49.84 7.38
C THR A 70 13.56 48.60 6.87
N MET A 71 12.24 48.70 6.63
CA MET A 71 11.46 47.59 6.08
C MET A 71 11.94 47.19 4.67
N ASN A 72 12.31 48.19 3.82
CA ASN A 72 12.86 47.90 2.49
C ASN A 72 14.24 47.20 2.58
N PHE A 73 15.08 47.57 3.53
CA PHE A 73 16.36 46.86 3.76
C PHE A 73 16.15 45.44 4.22
N ALA A 74 15.27 45.23 5.20
CA ALA A 74 14.90 43.90 5.65
C ALA A 74 14.32 43.03 4.51
N SER A 75 13.44 43.65 3.67
CA SER A 75 12.92 43.00 2.47
C SER A 75 14.01 42.54 1.52
N THR A 76 14.98 43.43 1.23
CA THR A 76 16.07 43.09 0.29
C THR A 76 17.03 42.02 0.84
N TYR A 77 17.30 42.08 2.15
CA TYR A 77 18.04 40.99 2.81
C TYR A 77 17.28 39.65 2.77
N LEU A 78 15.98 39.65 3.06
CA LEU A 78 15.15 38.45 2.98
C LEU A 78 15.04 37.88 1.55
N PHE A 79 15.07 38.74 0.54
CA PHE A 79 15.22 38.29 -0.85
C PHE A 79 16.52 37.49 -1.04
N TYR A 80 17.66 38.01 -0.61
CA TYR A 80 18.95 37.32 -0.68
C TYR A 80 18.91 36.01 0.12
N LEU A 81 18.42 36.04 1.36
CA LEU A 81 18.30 34.86 2.21
C LEU A 81 17.41 33.78 1.55
N GLY A 82 16.31 34.19 0.93
CA GLY A 82 15.41 33.32 0.17
C GLY A 82 16.12 32.65 -1.00
N ALA A 83 16.94 33.38 -1.76
CA ALA A 83 17.72 32.82 -2.85
C ALA A 83 18.74 31.77 -2.38
N VAL A 84 19.45 32.04 -1.27
CA VAL A 84 20.37 31.09 -0.64
C VAL A 84 19.63 29.80 -0.19
N ARG A 85 18.50 29.96 0.51
CA ARG A 85 17.71 28.82 1.02
C ARG A 85 17.07 28.01 -0.10
N PHE A 86 16.62 28.65 -1.17
CA PHE A 86 16.05 27.97 -2.32
C PHE A 86 17.05 27.01 -2.97
N ARG A 87 18.34 27.37 -3.03
CA ARG A 87 19.41 26.50 -3.51
C ARG A 87 19.85 25.43 -2.51
N GLY A 88 19.30 25.41 -1.31
CA GLY A 88 19.66 24.46 -0.26
C GLY A 88 20.77 24.94 0.69
N GLY A 89 21.23 26.21 0.54
CA GLY A 89 22.18 26.80 1.47
C GLY A 89 21.54 27.19 2.82
N HIS A 90 22.31 27.12 3.87
CA HIS A 90 21.83 27.44 5.23
C HIS A 90 22.33 28.79 5.75
N TRP A 91 23.45 29.27 5.24
CA TRP A 91 24.13 30.43 5.77
C TRP A 91 24.33 31.52 4.72
N THR A 92 23.99 32.75 5.10
CA THR A 92 24.34 33.95 4.33
C THR A 92 25.77 34.39 4.68
N ARG A 93 26.43 35.08 3.76
CA ARG A 93 27.73 35.66 3.98
C ARG A 93 27.60 36.81 5.02
N ARG A 94 28.56 36.93 5.95
CA ARG A 94 28.54 37.96 6.99
C ARG A 94 29.16 39.28 6.52
N TRP A 95 30.07 39.26 5.57
CA TRP A 95 30.78 40.46 5.10
C TRP A 95 29.88 41.60 4.59
N PRO A 96 28.69 41.36 3.94
CA PRO A 96 27.85 42.47 3.52
C PRO A 96 27.35 43.34 4.67
N TRP A 97 27.26 42.77 5.86
CA TRP A 97 26.85 43.53 7.04
C TRP A 97 27.92 44.50 7.54
N ILE A 98 29.20 44.24 7.22
CA ILE A 98 30.31 45.13 7.56
C ILE A 98 30.16 46.51 6.87
N THR A 99 29.59 46.50 5.67
CA THR A 99 29.29 47.74 4.91
C THR A 99 27.88 48.26 5.15
N ALA A 100 26.89 47.40 5.25
CA ALA A 100 25.47 47.77 5.39
C ALA A 100 25.20 48.45 6.76
N ILE A 101 25.76 47.96 7.87
CA ILE A 101 25.50 48.54 9.19
C ILE A 101 26.02 49.94 9.31
N PRO A 102 27.30 50.27 8.98
CA PRO A 102 27.79 51.63 9.00
C PRO A 102 27.02 52.58 8.07
N CYS A 103 26.73 52.16 6.83
CA CYS A 103 25.94 52.97 5.89
C CYS A 103 24.55 53.27 6.45
N TYR A 104 23.91 52.27 7.07
CA TYR A 104 22.61 52.48 7.69
C TYR A 104 22.69 53.41 8.92
N ALA A 105 23.71 53.27 9.78
CA ALA A 105 23.91 54.13 10.94
C ALA A 105 24.11 55.56 10.53
N VAL A 106 24.94 55.82 9.52
CA VAL A 106 25.15 57.16 8.96
C VAL A 106 23.81 57.68 8.32
N TYR A 107 23.06 56.85 7.63
CA TYR A 107 21.75 57.24 7.08
C TYR A 107 20.78 57.66 8.20
N VAL A 108 20.68 56.92 9.29
CA VAL A 108 19.85 57.26 10.46
C VAL A 108 20.27 58.58 11.07
N TRP A 109 21.58 58.75 11.27
CA TRP A 109 22.15 60.00 11.82
C TRP A 109 21.80 61.19 10.96
N LEU A 110 21.94 61.10 9.62
CA LEU A 110 21.59 62.18 8.68
C LEU A 110 20.07 62.50 8.70
N ILE A 111 19.21 61.51 8.91
CA ILE A 111 17.75 61.75 9.04
C ILE A 111 17.46 62.53 10.34
N LEU A 112 18.06 62.12 11.46
CA LEU A 112 17.81 62.71 12.75
C LEU A 112 18.32 64.18 12.84
N LYS A 113 19.36 64.49 12.08
CA LYS A 113 19.89 65.83 11.95
C LYS A 113 19.22 66.67 10.88
N ASP A 114 18.31 66.06 10.08
CA ASP A 114 17.72 66.60 8.87
C ASP A 114 18.74 67.16 7.87
N GLU A 115 19.93 66.62 7.88
CA GLU A 115 21.06 66.96 7.03
C GLU A 115 21.30 65.94 5.92
N GLY A 116 22.15 66.27 4.98
CA GLY A 116 22.71 65.31 4.04
C GLY A 116 21.76 64.78 2.96
N LEU A 117 20.72 65.53 2.56
CA LEU A 117 19.76 65.14 1.49
C LEU A 117 20.47 64.59 0.25
N ARG A 118 21.63 65.16 -0.10
CA ARG A 118 22.45 64.75 -1.25
C ARG A 118 23.07 63.35 -1.10
N TYR A 119 23.43 62.92 0.11
CA TYR A 119 24.12 61.64 0.35
C TYR A 119 23.17 60.51 0.70
N ARG A 120 21.96 60.78 1.21
CA ARG A 120 20.95 59.78 1.60
C ARG A 120 20.63 58.76 0.47
N PRO A 121 20.45 59.20 -0.81
CA PRO A 121 20.21 58.27 -1.93
C PRO A 121 21.38 57.32 -2.19
N ALA A 122 22.62 57.82 -2.09
CA ALA A 122 23.81 57.00 -2.32
C ALA A 122 23.97 55.91 -1.22
N LEU A 123 23.78 56.29 0.05
CA LEU A 123 23.84 55.32 1.18
C LEU A 123 22.79 54.23 1.09
N THR A 124 21.52 54.57 0.82
CA THR A 124 20.46 53.60 0.70
C THR A 124 20.64 52.69 -0.52
N SER A 125 21.03 53.24 -1.67
CA SER A 125 21.28 52.50 -2.89
C SER A 125 22.44 51.50 -2.75
N SER A 126 23.52 51.85 -2.04
CA SER A 126 24.66 50.95 -1.83
C SER A 126 24.25 49.68 -1.11
N ILE A 127 23.38 49.77 -0.09
CA ILE A 127 22.88 48.62 0.65
C ILE A 127 21.97 47.75 -0.27
N PHE A 128 21.04 48.35 -1.02
CA PHE A 128 20.19 47.64 -1.93
C PHE A 128 20.98 46.91 -3.01
N ILE A 129 21.92 47.59 -3.67
CA ILE A 129 22.76 47.02 -4.73
C ILE A 129 23.52 45.79 -4.18
N THR A 130 24.08 45.87 -2.98
CA THR A 130 24.85 44.79 -2.40
C THR A 130 24.01 43.52 -2.22
N PHE A 131 22.87 43.61 -1.58
CA PHE A 131 22.04 42.42 -1.30
C PHE A 131 21.33 41.92 -2.57
N LEU A 132 20.92 42.81 -3.51
CA LEU A 132 20.33 42.41 -4.80
C LEU A 132 21.36 41.66 -5.68
N ALA A 133 22.58 42.17 -5.76
CA ALA A 133 23.65 41.55 -6.53
C ALA A 133 24.03 40.17 -5.95
N LEU A 134 24.08 40.04 -4.62
CA LEU A 134 24.33 38.76 -3.96
C LEU A 134 23.17 37.77 -4.19
N GLY A 135 21.93 38.22 -4.09
CA GLY A 135 20.75 37.39 -4.40
C GLY A 135 20.74 36.91 -5.85
N ALA A 136 21.02 37.83 -6.78
CA ALA A 136 21.16 37.53 -8.21
C ALA A 136 22.27 36.50 -8.47
N ARG A 137 23.45 36.72 -7.86
CA ARG A 137 24.58 35.77 -7.97
C ARG A 137 24.20 34.35 -7.50
N GLU A 138 23.47 34.23 -6.40
CA GLU A 138 23.03 32.92 -5.92
C GLU A 138 22.04 32.26 -6.88
N LEU A 139 21.10 33.00 -7.45
CA LEU A 139 20.15 32.49 -8.44
C LEU A 139 20.83 32.12 -9.77
N LEU A 140 21.76 32.93 -10.23
CA LEU A 140 22.51 32.67 -11.49
C LEU A 140 23.44 31.45 -11.41
N LYS A 141 23.80 31.01 -10.19
CA LYS A 141 24.56 29.77 -9.96
C LYS A 141 23.71 28.50 -10.01
N GLU A 142 22.42 28.60 -10.27
CA GLU A 142 21.56 27.42 -10.35
C GLU A 142 22.01 26.53 -11.53
N SER A 143 22.38 25.30 -11.22
CA SER A 143 22.97 24.36 -12.17
C SER A 143 21.95 23.37 -12.74
N ARG A 144 20.79 23.23 -12.09
CA ARG A 144 19.74 22.32 -12.55
C ARG A 144 19.17 22.78 -13.88
N PRO A 145 19.22 21.93 -14.92
CA PRO A 145 18.78 22.29 -16.29
C PRO A 145 17.35 22.82 -16.30
N GLU A 146 16.48 22.20 -15.49
CA GLU A 146 15.04 22.46 -15.43
C GLU A 146 14.73 23.86 -14.91
N LEU A 147 15.59 24.40 -14.04
CA LEU A 147 15.39 25.70 -13.38
C LEU A 147 16.22 26.79 -14.02
N ARG A 148 17.08 26.49 -14.98
CA ARG A 148 18.09 27.40 -15.52
C ARG A 148 17.48 28.67 -16.11
N PHE A 149 16.40 28.53 -16.87
CA PHE A 149 15.74 29.69 -17.50
C PHE A 149 15.09 30.61 -16.46
N SER A 150 14.23 30.06 -15.61
CA SER A 150 13.49 30.83 -14.61
C SER A 150 14.41 31.45 -13.56
N SER A 151 15.45 30.72 -13.16
CA SER A 151 16.47 31.23 -12.22
C SER A 151 17.28 32.38 -12.84
N ARG A 152 17.66 32.30 -14.11
CA ARG A 152 18.31 33.39 -14.84
C ARG A 152 17.38 34.62 -14.97
N LEU A 153 16.12 34.40 -15.35
CA LEU A 153 15.14 35.49 -15.45
C LEU A 153 15.00 36.22 -14.11
N THR A 154 14.87 35.48 -13.00
CA THR A 154 14.77 36.04 -11.65
C THR A 154 16.08 36.73 -11.21
N GLY A 155 17.22 36.15 -11.53
CA GLY A 155 18.54 36.72 -11.25
C GLY A 155 18.78 38.02 -12.04
N PHE A 156 18.47 38.05 -13.33
CA PHE A 156 18.61 39.26 -14.17
C PHE A 156 17.64 40.37 -13.76
N SER A 157 16.41 40.07 -13.32
CA SER A 157 15.50 41.07 -12.78
C SER A 157 16.03 41.76 -11.53
N ALA A 158 16.73 40.99 -10.67
CA ALA A 158 17.39 41.54 -9.48
C ALA A 158 18.62 42.39 -9.85
N LEU A 159 19.40 42.00 -10.88
CA LEU A 159 20.50 42.85 -11.41
C LEU A 159 19.98 44.11 -12.06
N LEU A 160 18.87 44.06 -12.80
CA LEU A 160 18.21 45.24 -13.36
C LEU A 160 17.82 46.21 -12.25
N MET A 161 17.21 45.71 -11.17
CA MET A 161 16.87 46.54 -10.01
C MET A 161 18.14 47.14 -9.33
N ALA A 162 19.22 46.40 -9.21
CA ALA A 162 20.47 46.92 -8.70
C ALA A 162 21.06 48.03 -9.60
N ALA A 163 20.98 47.87 -10.94
CA ALA A 163 21.41 48.90 -11.91
C ALA A 163 20.57 50.16 -11.82
N ILE A 164 19.26 50.06 -11.60
CA ILE A 164 18.36 51.20 -11.39
C ILE A 164 18.75 51.99 -10.13
N PHE A 165 19.08 51.28 -9.02
CA PHE A 165 19.55 51.96 -7.82
C PHE A 165 20.94 52.63 -8.01
N ALA A 166 21.82 52.01 -8.79
CA ALA A 166 23.12 52.58 -9.13
C ALA A 166 22.94 53.86 -10.00
N TYR A 167 22.08 53.80 -11.01
CA TYR A 167 21.72 54.98 -11.80
C TYR A 167 21.16 56.09 -10.92
N ARG A 168 20.22 55.80 -10.02
CA ARG A 168 19.63 56.76 -9.10
C ARG A 168 20.72 57.45 -8.24
N ALA A 169 21.60 56.68 -7.64
CA ALA A 169 22.66 57.20 -6.80
C ALA A 169 23.61 58.13 -7.57
N GLY A 170 24.04 57.69 -8.76
CA GLY A 170 24.94 58.44 -9.64
C GLY A 170 24.31 59.71 -10.19
N ALA A 171 23.09 59.62 -10.70
CA ALA A 171 22.38 60.74 -11.31
C ALA A 171 22.09 61.84 -10.27
N LEU A 172 21.56 61.47 -9.09
CA LEU A 172 21.29 62.46 -8.04
C LEU A 172 22.56 63.09 -7.47
N TYR A 173 23.67 62.36 -7.41
CA TYR A 173 24.98 62.86 -7.00
C TYR A 173 25.53 63.88 -8.00
N LEU A 174 25.46 63.56 -9.31
CA LEU A 174 25.96 64.42 -10.41
C LEU A 174 25.12 65.69 -10.61
N LEU A 175 23.81 65.59 -10.47
CA LEU A 175 22.90 66.77 -10.64
C LEU A 175 23.12 67.82 -9.54
N GLY A 176 23.72 67.45 -8.40
CA GLY A 176 24.04 68.37 -7.34
C GLY A 176 22.87 69.06 -6.62
N THR A 177 21.63 68.75 -7.04
CA THR A 177 20.41 69.29 -6.44
C THR A 177 19.93 68.43 -5.28
N PRO A 178 19.64 69.04 -4.11
CA PRO A 178 19.02 68.31 -3.03
C PRO A 178 17.60 67.97 -3.41
N ALA A 179 17.36 66.72 -3.86
CA ALA A 179 16.04 66.22 -4.20
C ALA A 179 15.48 65.30 -3.09
N GLN A 180 14.26 65.56 -2.68
CA GLN A 180 13.54 64.65 -1.78
C GLN A 180 13.11 63.39 -2.56
N LEU A 181 12.73 62.35 -1.84
CA LEU A 181 12.44 61.02 -2.43
C LEU A 181 11.24 61.09 -3.45
N LEU A 182 10.26 61.94 -3.20
CA LEU A 182 9.06 62.07 -4.03
C LEU A 182 9.11 63.28 -4.96
N ASP A 183 10.22 64.05 -5.05
CA ASP A 183 10.37 65.13 -6.03
C ASP A 183 10.31 64.52 -7.45
N PRO A 184 9.51 65.11 -8.38
CA PRO A 184 9.29 64.56 -9.71
C PRO A 184 10.47 64.78 -10.66
N VAL A 185 11.68 64.50 -10.19
CA VAL A 185 12.89 64.56 -11.02
C VAL A 185 13.09 63.26 -11.77
N LEU A 186 13.67 63.32 -12.97
CA LEU A 186 13.84 62.16 -13.86
C LEU A 186 14.45 60.92 -13.16
N PRO A 187 15.54 61.03 -12.34
CA PRO A 187 16.09 59.86 -11.65
C PRO A 187 15.11 59.18 -10.69
N GLN A 188 14.21 59.91 -10.06
CA GLN A 188 13.19 59.35 -9.15
C GLN A 188 12.08 58.65 -9.93
N ILE A 189 11.59 59.27 -11.04
CA ILE A 189 10.59 58.66 -11.93
C ILE A 189 11.11 57.35 -12.50
N VAL A 190 12.32 57.33 -13.03
CA VAL A 190 12.98 56.12 -13.56
C VAL A 190 13.12 55.03 -12.46
N THR A 191 13.47 55.47 -11.25
CA THR A 191 13.65 54.55 -10.12
C THR A 191 12.32 53.84 -9.76
N PHE A 192 11.26 54.60 -9.48
CA PHE A 192 9.97 54.00 -9.08
C PHE A 192 9.33 53.16 -10.18
N SER A 193 9.38 53.64 -11.44
CA SER A 193 8.88 52.86 -12.59
C SER A 193 9.69 51.58 -12.80
N GLY A 194 11.01 51.68 -12.70
CA GLY A 194 11.92 50.56 -12.84
C GLY A 194 11.80 49.55 -11.72
N ILE A 195 11.59 49.98 -10.46
CA ILE A 195 11.31 49.09 -9.35
C ILE A 195 10.03 48.31 -9.60
N THR A 196 8.94 48.97 -10.02
CA THR A 196 7.67 48.32 -10.29
C THR A 196 7.82 47.26 -11.37
N LEU A 197 8.48 47.58 -12.50
CA LEU A 197 8.75 46.62 -13.57
C LEU A 197 9.62 45.46 -13.10
N SER A 198 10.70 45.75 -12.37
CA SER A 198 11.61 44.72 -11.86
C SER A 198 10.92 43.76 -10.87
N VAL A 199 10.01 44.29 -10.03
CA VAL A 199 9.20 43.44 -9.11
C VAL A 199 8.27 42.52 -9.87
N LEU A 200 7.63 42.97 -10.96
CA LEU A 200 6.78 42.14 -11.80
C LEU A 200 7.56 41.04 -12.51
N LEU A 201 8.71 41.35 -13.09
CA LEU A 201 9.59 40.40 -13.75
C LEU A 201 10.13 39.36 -12.77
N TRP A 202 10.55 39.81 -11.58
CA TRP A 202 11.05 38.95 -10.54
C TRP A 202 9.95 37.97 -10.05
N ASN A 203 8.72 38.49 -9.83
CA ASN A 203 7.58 37.69 -9.42
C ASN A 203 7.31 36.55 -10.44
N SER A 204 7.24 36.90 -11.73
CA SER A 204 7.01 35.93 -12.80
C SER A 204 8.10 34.85 -12.83
N GLY A 205 9.36 35.27 -12.74
CA GLY A 205 10.49 34.33 -12.70
C GLY A 205 10.49 33.43 -11.48
N ALA A 206 10.21 34.00 -10.29
CA ALA A 206 10.17 33.24 -9.04
C ALA A 206 9.02 32.22 -9.00
N VAL A 207 7.81 32.60 -9.44
CA VAL A 207 6.66 31.69 -9.54
C VAL A 207 6.96 30.56 -10.53
N MET A 208 7.51 30.90 -11.71
CA MET A 208 7.91 29.89 -12.70
C MET A 208 8.95 28.92 -12.12
N MET A 209 9.95 29.42 -11.42
CA MET A 209 11.01 28.62 -10.81
C MET A 209 10.45 27.65 -9.74
N ILE A 210 9.52 28.10 -8.92
CA ILE A 210 8.87 27.27 -7.89
C ILE A 210 8.04 26.18 -8.56
N ASN A 211 7.22 26.53 -9.56
CA ASN A 211 6.39 25.57 -10.29
C ASN A 211 7.22 24.52 -11.03
N GLN A 212 8.27 24.93 -11.73
CA GLN A 212 9.18 23.99 -12.41
C GLN A 212 9.81 23.01 -11.44
N ARG A 213 10.26 23.49 -10.27
CA ARG A 213 10.81 22.62 -9.23
C ARG A 213 9.79 21.61 -8.74
N GLN A 214 8.57 22.06 -8.47
CA GLN A 214 7.49 21.17 -8.01
C GLN A 214 7.15 20.11 -9.05
N THR A 215 7.01 20.49 -10.31
CA THR A 215 6.73 19.56 -11.41
C THR A 215 7.82 18.50 -11.53
N PHE A 216 9.07 18.90 -11.43
CA PHE A 216 10.20 17.97 -11.48
C PHE A 216 10.24 16.99 -10.29
N GLU A 217 10.04 17.51 -9.07
CA GLU A 217 10.01 16.66 -7.86
C GLU A 217 8.83 15.66 -7.93
N ASN A 218 7.66 16.10 -8.40
CA ASN A 218 6.49 15.24 -8.59
C ASN A 218 6.73 14.16 -9.67
N ALA A 219 7.35 14.53 -10.80
CA ALA A 219 7.69 13.57 -11.86
C ALA A 219 8.67 12.50 -11.36
N LYS A 220 9.68 12.91 -10.57
CA LYS A 220 10.62 11.98 -9.94
C LYS A 220 9.93 11.00 -9.00
N LEU A 221 9.06 11.49 -8.13
CA LEU A 221 8.28 10.65 -7.20
C LEU A 221 7.36 9.68 -7.95
N HIS A 222 6.80 10.14 -9.07
CA HIS A 222 5.95 9.27 -9.90
C HIS A 222 6.74 8.13 -10.53
N LEU A 223 7.94 8.41 -11.05
CA LEU A 223 8.83 7.38 -11.60
C LEU A 223 9.28 6.37 -10.53
N GLU A 224 9.59 6.83 -9.30
CA GLU A 224 9.93 5.94 -8.19
C GLU A 224 8.75 5.01 -7.83
N LYS A 225 7.53 5.55 -7.80
CA LYS A 225 6.32 4.74 -7.57
C LYS A 225 6.09 3.70 -8.66
N LEU A 226 6.25 4.07 -9.93
CA LEU A 226 6.10 3.13 -11.05
C LEU A 226 7.09 1.96 -10.92
N ARG A 227 8.35 2.24 -10.62
CA ARG A 227 9.36 1.18 -10.38
C ARG A 227 8.98 0.24 -9.25
N SER A 228 8.50 0.80 -8.12
CA SER A 228 8.07 -0.03 -6.99
C SER A 228 6.88 -0.93 -7.34
N VAL A 229 5.95 -0.46 -8.18
CA VAL A 229 4.81 -1.26 -8.66
C VAL A 229 5.28 -2.38 -9.59
N GLU A 230 6.23 -2.10 -10.49
CA GLU A 230 6.82 -3.12 -11.38
C GLU A 230 7.56 -4.20 -10.58
N GLU A 231 8.35 -3.81 -9.58
CA GLU A 231 9.05 -4.75 -8.69
C GLU A 231 8.08 -5.64 -7.90
N LEU A 232 6.98 -5.05 -7.39
CA LEU A 232 5.93 -5.81 -6.70
C LEU A 232 5.24 -6.81 -7.63
N ALA A 233 4.87 -6.40 -8.84
CA ALA A 233 4.24 -7.27 -9.82
C ALA A 233 5.16 -8.45 -10.23
N ALA A 234 6.46 -8.18 -10.39
CA ALA A 234 7.44 -9.23 -10.66
C ALA A 234 7.56 -10.23 -9.50
N ALA A 235 7.61 -9.74 -8.26
CA ALA A 235 7.66 -10.59 -7.06
C ALA A 235 6.38 -11.43 -6.89
N GLU A 236 5.20 -10.87 -7.20
CA GLU A 236 3.94 -11.63 -7.16
C GLU A 236 3.90 -12.76 -8.19
N THR A 237 4.38 -12.50 -9.41
CA THR A 237 4.45 -13.55 -10.45
C THR A 237 5.40 -14.68 -10.08
N GLU A 238 6.56 -14.37 -9.50
CA GLU A 238 7.51 -15.35 -9.00
C GLU A 238 6.92 -16.18 -7.86
N LEU A 239 6.24 -15.54 -6.91
CA LEU A 239 5.58 -16.21 -5.80
C LEU A 239 4.49 -17.17 -6.28
N MET A 240 3.69 -16.79 -7.29
CA MET A 240 2.69 -17.66 -7.90
C MET A 240 3.32 -18.87 -8.57
N ALA A 241 4.43 -18.69 -9.28
CA ALA A 241 5.17 -19.79 -9.91
C ALA A 241 5.71 -20.78 -8.86
N LEU A 242 6.30 -20.26 -7.77
CA LEU A 242 6.80 -21.10 -6.66
C LEU A 242 5.67 -21.88 -5.97
N ARG A 243 4.52 -21.24 -5.71
CA ARG A 243 3.34 -21.91 -5.14
C ARG A 243 2.83 -23.04 -6.05
N THR A 244 2.81 -22.81 -7.35
CA THR A 244 2.40 -23.83 -8.33
C THR A 244 3.35 -25.02 -8.33
N LEU A 245 4.66 -24.78 -8.24
CA LEU A 245 5.66 -25.83 -8.13
C LEU A 245 5.54 -26.63 -6.83
N GLN A 246 5.38 -25.95 -5.70
CA GLN A 246 5.15 -26.61 -4.40
C GLN A 246 3.89 -27.47 -4.41
N HIS A 247 2.81 -26.95 -4.99
CA HIS A 247 1.56 -27.70 -5.11
C HIS A 247 1.73 -28.97 -5.97
N ARG A 248 2.44 -28.87 -7.10
CA ARG A 248 2.77 -30.05 -7.94
C ARG A 248 3.63 -31.08 -7.20
N GLN A 249 4.64 -30.65 -6.45
CA GLN A 249 5.49 -31.54 -5.66
C GLN A 249 4.70 -32.26 -4.57
N GLN A 250 3.78 -31.56 -3.89
CA GLN A 250 2.94 -32.16 -2.87
C GLN A 250 1.98 -33.18 -3.46
N LEU A 251 1.36 -32.88 -4.62
CA LEU A 251 0.53 -33.83 -5.36
C LEU A 251 1.30 -35.08 -5.77
N ALA A 252 2.53 -34.91 -6.26
CA ALA A 252 3.39 -36.05 -6.62
C ALA A 252 3.75 -36.91 -5.42
N SER A 253 4.02 -36.31 -4.26
CA SER A 253 4.29 -37.06 -3.01
C SER A 253 3.06 -37.84 -2.52
N ASP A 254 1.88 -37.18 -2.52
CA ASP A 254 0.63 -37.81 -2.11
C ASP A 254 0.23 -38.99 -3.04
N LEU A 255 0.53 -38.84 -4.34
CA LEU A 255 0.38 -39.92 -5.32
C LEU A 255 1.33 -41.07 -5.06
N HIS A 256 2.62 -40.78 -4.80
CA HIS A 256 3.63 -41.80 -4.53
C HIS A 256 3.27 -42.63 -3.29
N ASP A 257 2.84 -41.97 -2.21
CA ASP A 257 2.45 -42.61 -0.96
C ASP A 257 1.19 -43.46 -1.12
N GLY A 258 0.23 -42.99 -1.93
CA GLY A 258 -0.95 -43.76 -2.30
C GLY A 258 -0.62 -44.99 -3.16
N LEU A 259 0.22 -44.81 -4.17
CA LEU A 259 0.72 -45.84 -5.07
C LEU A 259 1.48 -46.94 -4.31
N GLY A 260 2.42 -46.55 -3.45
CA GLY A 260 3.28 -47.46 -2.73
C GLY A 260 2.50 -48.46 -1.84
N GLY A 261 1.46 -47.99 -1.15
CA GLY A 261 0.63 -48.83 -0.29
C GLY A 261 -0.20 -49.86 -1.05
N ILE A 262 -0.76 -49.45 -2.20
CA ILE A 262 -1.63 -50.36 -2.98
C ILE A 262 -0.82 -51.36 -3.77
N THR A 263 0.28 -50.92 -4.39
CA THR A 263 1.16 -51.83 -5.12
C THR A 263 1.81 -52.90 -4.18
N ALA A 264 2.16 -52.50 -2.97
CA ALA A 264 2.65 -53.44 -1.95
C ALA A 264 1.58 -54.48 -1.53
N ASN A 265 0.31 -54.04 -1.34
CA ASN A 265 -0.80 -54.92 -1.02
C ASN A 265 -1.15 -55.87 -2.18
N LEU A 266 -1.15 -55.39 -3.41
CA LEU A 266 -1.38 -56.20 -4.60
C LEU A 266 -0.26 -57.26 -4.76
N ALA A 267 1.00 -56.87 -4.58
CA ALA A 267 2.14 -57.77 -4.64
C ALA A 267 2.07 -58.86 -3.54
N MET A 268 1.67 -58.48 -2.33
CA MET A 268 1.50 -59.41 -1.23
C MET A 268 0.38 -60.41 -1.46
N LEU A 269 -0.79 -59.98 -1.95
CA LEU A 269 -1.91 -60.85 -2.29
C LEU A 269 -1.57 -61.76 -3.47
N ALA A 270 -0.86 -61.27 -4.48
CA ALA A 270 -0.41 -62.05 -5.62
C ALA A 270 0.59 -63.14 -5.16
N PHE A 271 1.53 -62.77 -4.27
CA PHE A 271 2.47 -63.74 -3.67
C PHE A 271 1.72 -64.79 -2.85
N GLN A 272 0.77 -64.40 -1.99
CA GLN A 272 -0.05 -65.35 -1.21
C GLN A 272 -0.86 -66.28 -2.15
N GLY A 273 -1.46 -65.74 -3.22
CA GLY A 273 -2.19 -66.54 -4.20
C GLY A 273 -1.29 -67.52 -4.99
N SER A 274 0.02 -67.21 -5.13
CA SER A 274 0.98 -68.08 -5.81
C SER A 274 1.43 -69.29 -5.01
N ILE A 275 1.37 -69.18 -3.68
CA ILE A 275 1.78 -70.28 -2.73
C ILE A 275 0.61 -71.00 -2.10
N GLU A 276 -0.65 -70.55 -2.37
CA GLU A 276 -1.85 -71.19 -1.81
C GLU A 276 -2.21 -72.43 -2.59
N GLU A 277 -2.28 -73.57 -1.90
CA GLU A 277 -2.55 -74.88 -2.49
C GLU A 277 -4.05 -75.24 -2.58
N GLN A 278 -4.89 -74.54 -1.80
CA GLN A 278 -6.32 -74.76 -1.80
C GLN A 278 -7.04 -73.93 -2.92
N PRO A 279 -7.63 -74.57 -3.92
CA PRO A 279 -8.23 -73.90 -5.08
C PRO A 279 -9.32 -72.87 -4.71
N GLN A 280 -10.05 -73.07 -3.62
CA GLN A 280 -11.09 -72.17 -3.15
C GLN A 280 -10.52 -70.90 -2.53
N GLN A 281 -9.42 -71.01 -1.74
CA GLN A 281 -8.73 -69.89 -1.15
C GLN A 281 -7.96 -69.10 -2.20
N GLN A 282 -7.29 -69.77 -3.11
CA GLN A 282 -6.61 -69.15 -4.23
C GLN A 282 -7.58 -68.32 -5.08
N LYS A 283 -8.79 -68.82 -5.39
CA LYS A 283 -9.81 -68.10 -6.12
C LYS A 283 -10.35 -66.89 -5.36
N ALA A 284 -10.39 -66.95 -4.04
CA ALA A 284 -10.74 -65.79 -3.19
C ALA A 284 -9.66 -64.71 -3.25
N LEU A 285 -8.39 -65.05 -3.15
CA LEU A 285 -7.26 -64.13 -3.26
C LEU A 285 -7.23 -63.42 -4.64
N PHE A 286 -7.46 -64.12 -5.72
CA PHE A 286 -7.54 -63.50 -7.05
C PHE A 286 -8.74 -62.52 -7.19
N ARG A 287 -9.89 -62.81 -6.55
CA ARG A 287 -11.01 -61.86 -6.47
C ARG A 287 -10.64 -60.60 -5.68
N ASP A 288 -9.91 -60.75 -4.61
CA ASP A 288 -9.43 -59.60 -3.82
C ASP A 288 -8.44 -58.75 -4.62
N ILE A 289 -7.55 -59.36 -5.40
CA ILE A 289 -6.61 -58.64 -6.31
C ILE A 289 -7.41 -57.90 -7.38
N GLU A 290 -8.39 -58.54 -8.03
CA GLU A 290 -9.25 -57.89 -9.05
C GLU A 290 -10.02 -56.72 -8.46
N PHE A 291 -10.58 -56.88 -7.26
CA PHE A 291 -11.25 -55.80 -6.54
C PHE A 291 -10.35 -54.64 -6.27
N LEU A 292 -9.17 -54.88 -5.67
CA LEU A 292 -8.19 -53.81 -5.35
C LEU A 292 -7.67 -53.12 -6.60
N ALA A 293 -7.39 -53.83 -7.68
CA ALA A 293 -6.97 -53.25 -8.95
C ALA A 293 -8.05 -52.40 -9.58
N SER A 294 -9.32 -52.83 -9.52
CA SER A 294 -10.46 -52.06 -10.04
C SER A 294 -10.72 -50.78 -9.23
N GLU A 295 -10.55 -50.84 -7.89
CA GLU A 295 -10.69 -49.71 -7.02
C GLU A 295 -9.56 -48.67 -7.29
N TRP A 296 -8.36 -49.18 -7.46
CA TRP A 296 -7.22 -48.33 -7.84
C TRP A 296 -7.45 -47.57 -9.14
N ASN A 297 -7.89 -48.23 -10.17
CA ASN A 297 -8.19 -47.59 -11.45
C ASN A 297 -9.28 -46.51 -11.35
N ARG A 298 -10.25 -46.68 -10.44
CA ARG A 298 -11.27 -45.65 -10.17
C ARG A 298 -10.71 -44.48 -9.39
N GLU A 299 -9.90 -44.75 -8.35
CA GLU A 299 -9.25 -43.67 -7.59
C GLU A 299 -8.33 -42.84 -8.47
N MET A 300 -7.53 -43.48 -9.34
CA MET A 300 -6.69 -42.79 -10.32
C MET A 300 -7.48 -41.92 -11.28
N ARG A 301 -8.63 -42.39 -11.78
CA ARG A 301 -9.49 -41.58 -12.64
C ARG A 301 -10.06 -40.34 -11.93
N LEU A 302 -10.45 -40.47 -10.68
CA LEU A 302 -10.89 -39.34 -9.88
C LEU A 302 -9.76 -38.31 -9.70
N TRP A 303 -8.52 -38.78 -9.42
CA TRP A 303 -7.35 -37.94 -9.36
C TRP A 303 -7.08 -37.21 -10.68
N MET A 304 -7.05 -37.95 -11.79
CA MET A 304 -6.78 -37.35 -13.11
C MET A 304 -7.83 -36.33 -13.50
N ASN A 305 -9.11 -36.65 -13.33
CA ASN A 305 -10.21 -35.73 -13.61
C ASN A 305 -10.17 -34.47 -12.71
N GLY A 306 -9.81 -34.65 -11.45
CA GLY A 306 -9.63 -33.54 -10.50
C GLY A 306 -8.44 -32.65 -10.85
N LEU A 307 -7.34 -33.22 -11.32
CA LEU A 307 -6.16 -32.47 -11.77
C LEU A 307 -6.40 -31.68 -13.05
N GLU A 308 -7.13 -32.26 -14.00
CA GLU A 308 -7.48 -31.61 -15.26
C GLU A 308 -8.48 -30.43 -15.05
N ARG A 309 -9.46 -30.64 -14.18
CA ARG A 309 -10.52 -29.65 -13.91
C ARG A 309 -10.21 -28.69 -12.76
N GLY A 310 -9.17 -28.98 -11.97
CA GLY A 310 -8.82 -28.21 -10.77
C GLY A 310 -9.75 -28.41 -9.57
N SER A 311 -10.84 -29.19 -9.74
CA SER A 311 -11.85 -29.44 -8.71
C SER A 311 -12.58 -30.77 -8.94
N LEU A 312 -13.12 -31.37 -7.88
CA LEU A 312 -13.99 -32.54 -7.93
C LEU A 312 -15.43 -32.12 -7.61
N CYS A 313 -16.38 -32.65 -8.40
CA CYS A 313 -17.80 -32.45 -8.15
C CYS A 313 -18.28 -33.32 -6.97
N TRP A 314 -19.05 -32.73 -6.04
CA TRP A 314 -19.65 -33.45 -4.92
C TRP A 314 -20.53 -34.62 -5.36
N GLY A 315 -21.30 -34.44 -6.45
CA GLY A 315 -22.16 -35.48 -6.99
C GLY A 315 -21.39 -36.73 -7.40
N ASP A 316 -20.29 -36.54 -8.14
CA ASP A 316 -19.46 -37.65 -8.64
C ASP A 316 -18.75 -38.38 -7.48
N ALA A 317 -18.20 -37.61 -6.51
CA ALA A 317 -17.54 -38.18 -5.36
C ALA A 317 -18.48 -39.00 -4.48
N LEU A 318 -19.69 -38.51 -4.21
CA LEU A 318 -20.67 -39.23 -3.40
C LEU A 318 -21.27 -40.42 -4.12
N ALA A 319 -21.46 -40.33 -5.46
CA ALA A 319 -21.91 -41.49 -6.29
C ALA A 319 -20.86 -42.61 -6.24
N GLU A 320 -19.57 -42.27 -6.30
CA GLU A 320 -18.47 -43.24 -6.18
C GLU A 320 -18.44 -43.87 -4.77
N ALA A 321 -18.55 -43.06 -3.70
CA ALA A 321 -18.63 -43.56 -2.34
C ALA A 321 -19.80 -44.52 -2.12
N ARG A 322 -20.98 -44.20 -2.67
CA ARG A 322 -22.17 -45.08 -2.63
C ARG A 322 -21.94 -46.37 -3.38
N THR A 323 -21.38 -46.31 -4.59
CA THR A 323 -21.05 -47.49 -5.38
C THR A 323 -20.09 -48.42 -4.67
N TYR A 324 -19.04 -47.84 -4.07
CA TYR A 324 -18.08 -48.58 -3.23
C TYR A 324 -18.79 -49.28 -2.05
N ALA A 325 -19.58 -48.51 -1.29
CA ALA A 325 -20.30 -49.02 -0.14
C ALA A 325 -21.27 -50.15 -0.53
N THR A 326 -22.06 -49.99 -1.58
CA THR A 326 -23.00 -51.00 -2.05
C THR A 326 -22.29 -52.30 -2.40
N ARG A 327 -21.22 -52.24 -3.17
CA ARG A 327 -20.46 -53.44 -3.54
C ARG A 327 -19.89 -54.18 -2.35
N LEU A 328 -19.22 -53.47 -1.46
CA LEU A 328 -18.52 -54.05 -0.35
C LEU A 328 -19.45 -54.63 0.73
N ILE A 329 -20.52 -53.91 1.04
CA ILE A 329 -21.51 -54.25 2.07
C ILE A 329 -22.47 -55.34 1.57
N SER A 330 -22.95 -55.26 0.33
CA SER A 330 -23.85 -56.27 -0.24
C SER A 330 -23.13 -57.64 -0.41
N SER A 331 -21.82 -57.67 -0.69
CA SER A 331 -21.06 -58.92 -0.79
C SER A 331 -21.00 -59.72 0.53
N LYS A 332 -21.30 -59.06 1.67
CA LYS A 332 -21.36 -59.65 3.00
C LYS A 332 -22.78 -59.92 3.48
N GLY A 333 -23.82 -59.68 2.64
CA GLY A 333 -25.21 -59.87 3.02
C GLY A 333 -25.79 -58.81 3.96
N ILE A 334 -25.09 -57.65 4.12
CA ILE A 334 -25.54 -56.56 4.97
C ILE A 334 -26.44 -55.62 4.19
N GLU A 335 -27.58 -55.24 4.74
CA GLU A 335 -28.50 -54.29 4.15
C GLU A 335 -28.02 -52.85 4.29
N LEU A 336 -27.75 -52.14 3.17
CA LEU A 336 -27.27 -50.77 3.15
C LEU A 336 -28.38 -49.76 2.94
N HIS A 337 -28.58 -48.86 3.90
CA HIS A 337 -29.45 -47.67 3.78
C HIS A 337 -28.58 -46.43 3.59
N TRP A 338 -28.58 -45.87 2.37
CA TRP A 338 -27.84 -44.66 2.03
C TRP A 338 -28.81 -43.48 1.86
N HIS A 339 -28.69 -42.48 2.73
CA HIS A 339 -29.52 -41.29 2.75
C HIS A 339 -28.69 -40.02 2.57
N LEU A 340 -29.12 -39.16 1.64
CA LEU A 340 -28.55 -37.86 1.37
C LEU A 340 -29.59 -36.79 1.65
N SER A 341 -29.27 -35.78 2.42
CA SER A 341 -30.17 -34.68 2.77
C SER A 341 -29.49 -33.31 2.60
N GLY A 342 -30.29 -32.27 2.29
CA GLY A 342 -29.82 -30.92 1.99
C GLY A 342 -29.48 -30.73 0.52
N GLN A 343 -29.09 -29.49 0.14
CA GLN A 343 -28.66 -29.16 -1.22
C GLN A 343 -27.17 -29.36 -1.37
N LEU A 344 -26.75 -30.05 -2.41
CA LEU A 344 -25.36 -30.18 -2.80
C LEU A 344 -24.84 -28.78 -3.20
N PRO A 345 -23.62 -28.40 -2.77
CA PRO A 345 -22.98 -27.20 -3.29
C PRO A 345 -22.89 -27.25 -4.82
N VAL A 346 -23.32 -26.17 -5.48
CA VAL A 346 -23.38 -26.09 -6.94
C VAL A 346 -22.03 -25.85 -7.58
N GLU A 347 -21.16 -25.15 -6.85
CA GLU A 347 -19.78 -24.87 -7.28
C GLU A 347 -18.79 -25.82 -6.58
N PRO A 348 -17.64 -26.08 -7.20
CA PRO A 348 -16.59 -26.89 -6.60
C PRO A 348 -15.92 -26.12 -5.45
N ASP A 349 -16.59 -26.07 -4.30
CA ASP A 349 -16.12 -25.39 -3.09
C ASP A 349 -15.00 -26.14 -2.36
N CYS A 350 -14.35 -27.12 -3.00
CA CYS A 350 -13.25 -27.84 -2.37
C CYS A 350 -12.17 -28.19 -3.40
N CYS A 351 -10.93 -28.13 -2.96
CA CYS A 351 -9.79 -28.62 -3.71
C CYS A 351 -9.86 -30.16 -3.85
N VAL A 352 -9.21 -30.67 -4.87
CA VAL A 352 -9.14 -32.12 -5.16
C VAL A 352 -8.59 -32.89 -3.95
N GLN A 353 -7.61 -32.36 -3.25
CA GLN A 353 -6.96 -33.01 -2.10
C GLN A 353 -7.90 -33.21 -0.90
N GLU A 354 -8.68 -32.18 -0.55
CA GLU A 354 -9.64 -32.24 0.54
C GLU A 354 -10.75 -33.26 0.25
N MET A 355 -11.26 -33.27 -0.98
CA MET A 355 -12.25 -34.26 -1.41
C MET A 355 -11.72 -35.69 -1.35
N ILE A 356 -10.50 -35.93 -1.84
CA ILE A 356 -9.85 -37.23 -1.77
C ILE A 356 -9.61 -37.66 -0.33
N SER A 357 -9.17 -36.73 0.53
CA SER A 357 -8.97 -36.98 1.97
C SER A 357 -10.29 -37.43 2.61
N LEU A 358 -11.40 -36.76 2.30
CA LEU A 358 -12.74 -37.15 2.76
C LEU A 358 -13.17 -38.51 2.21
N MET A 359 -12.95 -38.78 0.92
CA MET A 359 -13.29 -40.05 0.30
C MET A 359 -12.53 -41.21 0.94
N ARG A 360 -11.25 -41.02 1.28
CA ARG A 360 -10.47 -42.03 2.03
C ARG A 360 -11.04 -42.29 3.42
N VAL A 361 -11.52 -41.26 4.13
CA VAL A 361 -12.20 -41.46 5.43
C VAL A 361 -13.49 -42.27 5.26
N LEU A 362 -14.31 -41.95 4.25
CA LEU A 362 -15.54 -42.70 3.97
C LEU A 362 -15.26 -44.16 3.61
N LYS A 363 -14.31 -44.40 2.70
CA LYS A 363 -13.94 -45.75 2.28
C LYS A 363 -13.39 -46.58 3.47
N GLU A 364 -12.55 -46.00 4.32
CA GLU A 364 -12.04 -46.64 5.51
C GLU A 364 -13.14 -46.99 6.52
N ALA A 365 -14.08 -46.08 6.76
CA ALA A 365 -15.21 -46.31 7.64
C ALA A 365 -16.12 -47.47 7.13
N ILE A 366 -16.39 -47.49 5.83
CA ILE A 366 -17.19 -48.54 5.16
C ILE A 366 -16.44 -49.89 5.20
N ASN A 367 -15.13 -49.89 4.99
CA ASN A 367 -14.31 -51.08 5.05
C ASN A 367 -14.30 -51.69 6.46
N ASN A 368 -14.14 -50.83 7.49
CA ASN A 368 -14.18 -51.27 8.89
C ASN A 368 -15.57 -51.88 9.23
N LEU A 369 -16.64 -51.28 8.77
CA LEU A 369 -17.99 -51.83 8.91
C LEU A 369 -18.09 -53.20 8.25
N SER A 370 -17.67 -53.34 6.99
CA SER A 370 -17.74 -54.62 6.28
C SER A 370 -16.88 -55.70 6.90
N ARG A 371 -15.73 -55.39 7.49
CA ARG A 371 -14.78 -56.39 8.04
C ARG A 371 -15.02 -56.77 9.48
N HIS A 372 -15.54 -55.85 10.31
CA HIS A 372 -15.51 -55.98 11.76
C HIS A 372 -16.86 -55.89 12.45
N SER A 373 -17.93 -55.46 11.76
CA SER A 373 -19.19 -55.20 12.45
C SER A 373 -20.04 -56.43 12.75
N ASN A 374 -19.99 -57.49 11.93
CA ASN A 374 -20.94 -58.59 11.95
C ASN A 374 -22.42 -58.08 11.94
N ALA A 375 -22.69 -56.98 11.26
CA ALA A 375 -23.98 -56.32 11.24
C ALA A 375 -24.94 -56.96 10.25
N GLY A 376 -26.22 -56.85 10.53
CA GLY A 376 -27.28 -57.12 9.55
C GLY A 376 -27.69 -55.92 8.69
N ARG A 377 -27.52 -54.71 9.27
CA ARG A 377 -27.84 -53.44 8.66
C ARG A 377 -26.80 -52.38 8.86
N ALA A 378 -26.61 -51.56 7.79
CA ALA A 378 -25.72 -50.40 7.81
C ALA A 378 -26.46 -49.15 7.31
N ARG A 379 -26.28 -48.05 7.96
CA ARG A 379 -26.89 -46.75 7.57
C ARG A 379 -25.77 -45.73 7.34
N VAL A 380 -25.83 -45.03 6.21
CA VAL A 380 -24.98 -43.91 5.89
C VAL A 380 -25.90 -42.70 5.65
N HIS A 381 -25.76 -41.68 6.49
CA HIS A 381 -26.51 -40.44 6.35
C HIS A 381 -25.53 -39.30 6.14
N ILE A 382 -25.68 -38.58 5.05
CA ILE A 382 -24.89 -37.42 4.65
C ILE A 382 -25.81 -36.22 4.56
N ALA A 383 -25.52 -35.18 5.32
CA ALA A 383 -26.37 -33.99 5.44
C ALA A 383 -25.57 -32.73 5.08
N PHE A 384 -25.97 -32.04 4.03
CA PHE A 384 -25.45 -30.73 3.65
C PHE A 384 -26.27 -29.62 4.29
N ARG A 385 -25.58 -28.70 4.99
CA ARG A 385 -26.14 -27.45 5.49
C ARG A 385 -25.28 -26.29 4.97
N THR A 386 -25.74 -25.06 5.06
CA THR A 386 -25.11 -23.85 4.45
C THR A 386 -23.60 -23.76 4.68
N ARG A 387 -23.09 -24.20 5.82
CA ARG A 387 -21.64 -24.10 6.17
C ARG A 387 -21.09 -25.37 6.81
N LEU A 388 -21.85 -26.45 6.80
CA LEU A 388 -21.45 -27.68 7.49
C LEU A 388 -21.88 -28.90 6.69
N LEU A 389 -20.98 -29.88 6.61
CA LEU A 389 -21.25 -31.24 6.17
C LEU A 389 -21.27 -32.15 7.39
N GLY A 390 -22.37 -32.82 7.61
CA GLY A 390 -22.52 -33.87 8.61
C GLY A 390 -22.56 -35.23 7.94
N ILE A 391 -21.77 -36.18 8.44
CA ILE A 391 -21.78 -37.57 7.96
C ILE A 391 -21.91 -38.48 9.17
N VAL A 392 -22.89 -39.36 9.11
CA VAL A 392 -23.12 -40.38 10.13
C VAL A 392 -23.11 -41.76 9.45
N ILE A 393 -22.26 -42.66 9.94
CA ILE A 393 -22.16 -44.04 9.50
C ILE A 393 -22.43 -44.93 10.70
N GLN A 394 -23.45 -45.77 10.61
CA GLN A 394 -23.95 -46.59 11.72
C GLN A 394 -24.17 -48.04 11.28
N ASP A 395 -23.81 -48.99 12.11
CA ASP A 395 -24.15 -50.41 11.98
C ASP A 395 -24.87 -50.91 13.24
N ASP A 396 -25.56 -52.05 13.12
CA ASP A 396 -26.25 -52.77 14.18
C ASP A 396 -25.45 -54.01 14.65
N GLY A 397 -24.15 -54.03 14.44
CA GLY A 397 -23.27 -55.18 14.74
C GLY A 397 -22.89 -55.31 16.18
N SER A 398 -21.81 -56.07 16.44
CA SER A 398 -21.31 -56.37 17.79
C SER A 398 -20.66 -55.15 18.46
N GLY A 399 -20.23 -54.14 17.70
CA GLY A 399 -19.41 -53.06 18.20
C GLY A 399 -18.00 -53.53 18.57
N PHE A 400 -17.26 -52.63 19.24
CA PHE A 400 -15.90 -52.96 19.76
C PHE A 400 -15.66 -52.22 21.09
N ASP A 401 -14.79 -52.76 21.93
CA ASP A 401 -14.39 -52.07 23.14
C ASP A 401 -13.26 -51.05 22.81
N PRO A 402 -13.46 -49.80 23.17
CA PRO A 402 -12.43 -48.76 22.97
C PRO A 402 -11.12 -49.06 23.76
N GLU A 403 -11.16 -49.85 24.82
CA GLU A 403 -9.98 -50.18 25.63
C GLU A 403 -9.11 -51.30 24.99
N ASP A 404 -9.72 -52.17 24.19
CA ASP A 404 -9.01 -53.25 23.45
C ASP A 404 -8.24 -52.72 22.22
N LEU A 405 -8.37 -51.46 21.89
CA LEU A 405 -7.79 -50.82 20.69
C LEU A 405 -6.28 -50.52 20.82
N ARG A 406 -5.58 -51.00 21.86
CA ARG A 406 -4.17 -50.64 22.11
C ARG A 406 -3.16 -51.09 21.05
N SER A 407 -3.46 -52.06 20.20
CA SER A 407 -2.53 -52.58 19.18
C SER A 407 -2.98 -52.52 17.71
N GLY A 408 -4.27 -52.26 17.42
CA GLY A 408 -4.85 -52.37 16.06
C GLY A 408 -5.56 -51.15 15.47
N ALA A 409 -5.75 -50.08 16.22
CA ALA A 409 -6.64 -48.96 15.86
C ALA A 409 -6.06 -47.91 14.89
N ARG A 410 -5.14 -48.32 14.01
CA ARG A 410 -4.56 -47.39 13.02
C ARG A 410 -5.61 -46.70 12.14
N GLY A 411 -6.67 -47.44 11.75
CA GLY A 411 -7.74 -46.93 10.90
C GLY A 411 -8.50 -45.76 11.55
N LEU A 412 -8.99 -45.96 12.80
CA LEU A 412 -9.73 -44.90 13.53
C LEU A 412 -8.86 -43.67 13.80
N LYS A 413 -7.58 -43.87 14.15
CA LYS A 413 -6.61 -42.78 14.38
C LYS A 413 -6.34 -41.99 13.10
N ASN A 414 -6.20 -42.70 11.98
CA ASN A 414 -5.96 -42.08 10.67
C ASN A 414 -7.22 -41.29 10.19
N MET A 415 -8.41 -41.87 10.36
CA MET A 415 -9.66 -41.18 10.05
C MET A 415 -9.83 -39.91 10.88
N ARG A 416 -9.59 -39.96 12.19
CA ARG A 416 -9.63 -38.80 13.06
C ARG A 416 -8.66 -37.72 12.59
N ARG A 417 -7.39 -38.04 12.40
CA ARG A 417 -6.37 -37.12 11.92
C ARG A 417 -6.78 -36.45 10.61
N ARG A 418 -7.27 -37.19 9.61
CA ARG A 418 -7.70 -36.66 8.32
C ARG A 418 -8.88 -35.70 8.44
N VAL A 419 -9.86 -36.01 9.31
CA VAL A 419 -11.02 -35.14 9.57
C VAL A 419 -10.59 -33.85 10.27
N GLU A 420 -9.66 -33.93 11.22
CA GLU A 420 -9.09 -32.77 11.91
C GLU A 420 -8.25 -31.90 10.95
N GLU A 421 -7.46 -32.50 10.06
CA GLU A 421 -6.73 -31.81 8.99
C GLU A 421 -7.67 -31.02 8.04
N LEU A 422 -8.91 -31.49 7.85
CA LEU A 422 -9.97 -30.81 7.11
C LEU A 422 -10.74 -29.78 7.95
N GLY A 423 -10.27 -29.47 9.17
CA GLY A 423 -10.93 -28.53 10.08
C GLY A 423 -12.20 -29.08 10.71
N GLY A 424 -12.43 -30.38 10.63
CA GLY A 424 -13.62 -31.05 11.12
C GLY A 424 -13.49 -31.64 12.51
N ARG A 425 -14.56 -32.31 12.94
CA ARG A 425 -14.62 -33.07 14.20
C ARG A 425 -15.02 -34.50 13.93
N PHE A 426 -14.32 -35.45 14.58
CA PHE A 426 -14.56 -36.87 14.49
C PHE A 426 -14.96 -37.41 15.86
N LYS A 427 -16.14 -38.05 15.94
CA LYS A 427 -16.65 -38.72 17.13
C LYS A 427 -17.10 -40.14 16.77
N TYR A 428 -16.92 -41.08 17.68
CA TYR A 428 -17.47 -42.40 17.52
C TYR A 428 -18.07 -42.91 18.85
N ARG A 429 -19.01 -43.81 18.73
CA ARG A 429 -19.62 -44.56 19.84
C ARG A 429 -19.72 -46.02 19.43
N SER A 430 -19.33 -46.92 20.28
CA SER A 430 -19.42 -48.37 20.09
C SER A 430 -20.03 -49.02 21.34
N ARG A 431 -21.23 -49.52 21.21
CA ARG A 431 -21.99 -50.37 22.15
C ARG A 431 -23.09 -50.99 21.30
N ASN A 432 -23.30 -52.25 21.22
CA ASN A 432 -24.35 -52.85 20.38
C ASN A 432 -24.42 -52.20 18.98
N GLY A 433 -23.33 -52.28 18.20
CA GLY A 433 -23.10 -51.58 16.95
C GLY A 433 -22.17 -50.39 17.09
N THR A 434 -21.67 -49.91 15.94
CA THR A 434 -20.80 -48.73 15.83
C THR A 434 -21.49 -47.57 15.18
N THR A 435 -21.28 -46.36 15.71
CA THR A 435 -21.70 -45.13 15.11
C THR A 435 -20.51 -44.17 14.99
N LEU A 436 -20.19 -43.77 13.77
CA LEU A 436 -19.19 -42.77 13.44
C LEU A 436 -19.89 -41.49 13.06
N CYS A 437 -19.49 -40.35 13.64
CA CYS A 437 -20.01 -39.01 13.33
C CYS A 437 -18.87 -38.10 12.91
N LEU A 438 -18.99 -37.51 11.72
CA LEU A 438 -18.07 -36.53 11.19
C LEU A 438 -18.83 -35.24 10.99
N THR A 439 -18.20 -34.13 11.36
CA THR A 439 -18.73 -32.79 11.09
C THR A 439 -17.60 -31.97 10.47
N LEU A 440 -17.80 -31.45 9.28
CA LEU A 440 -16.81 -30.76 8.48
C LEU A 440 -17.32 -29.36 8.10
N PRO A 441 -16.49 -28.32 8.11
CA PRO A 441 -16.87 -27.01 7.58
C PRO A 441 -16.99 -27.07 6.06
N LEU A 442 -17.88 -26.24 5.50
CA LEU A 442 -17.97 -26.01 4.06
C LEU A 442 -17.63 -24.54 3.77
N PRO A 443 -16.82 -24.23 2.77
CA PRO A 443 -16.05 -25.15 1.93
C PRO A 443 -14.96 -25.92 2.71
N LEU A 444 -14.61 -27.10 2.23
CA LEU A 444 -13.53 -27.89 2.84
C LEU A 444 -12.20 -27.15 2.66
N LYS A 445 -11.48 -26.91 3.77
CA LYS A 445 -10.15 -26.28 3.76
C LYS A 445 -9.22 -27.04 4.70
N ARG A 446 -7.96 -27.19 4.32
CA ARG A 446 -6.94 -27.77 5.18
C ARG A 446 -6.57 -26.79 6.30
N SER A 447 -6.63 -27.19 7.55
CA SER A 447 -6.15 -26.38 8.69
C SER A 447 -4.63 -26.32 8.65
N GLY A 448 -4.07 -25.29 8.05
CA GLY A 448 -2.62 -25.08 7.89
C GLY A 448 -2.22 -24.26 6.69
N GLY A 449 -3.14 -23.94 5.80
CA GLY A 449 -2.94 -22.94 4.76
C GLY A 449 -3.29 -21.56 5.32
N GLU A 450 -2.30 -20.69 5.43
CA GLU A 450 -2.48 -19.29 5.83
C GLU A 450 -3.63 -18.66 5.02
N ALA A 451 -4.62 -18.15 5.75
CA ALA A 451 -5.68 -17.32 5.21
C ALA A 451 -5.03 -16.01 4.72
N MET A 452 -4.74 -15.93 3.41
CA MET A 452 -4.54 -14.63 2.80
C MET A 452 -5.90 -13.96 2.62
N GLY A 453 -6.07 -12.86 3.36
CA GLY A 453 -6.83 -11.68 3.07
C GLY A 453 -8.28 -11.87 2.68
N GLU A 454 -9.15 -11.75 3.67
CA GLU A 454 -10.25 -10.83 3.73
C GLU A 454 -10.99 -11.10 5.05
N GLY A 455 -11.18 -10.08 5.83
CA GLY A 455 -11.75 -10.17 7.17
C GLY A 455 -13.09 -10.89 7.17
N SER A 456 -13.05 -12.16 7.53
CA SER A 456 -14.23 -12.90 7.94
C SER A 456 -14.21 -12.98 9.47
N PRO A 457 -15.26 -12.51 10.14
CA PRO A 457 -15.33 -12.54 11.59
C PRO A 457 -15.21 -13.98 12.08
N VAL A 458 -14.34 -14.17 13.08
CA VAL A 458 -14.26 -15.40 13.87
C VAL A 458 -15.64 -15.59 14.53
N TYR A 459 -16.49 -16.39 13.93
CA TYR A 459 -17.73 -16.80 14.58
C TYR A 459 -17.38 -17.84 15.65
N GLN A 460 -17.48 -17.40 16.90
CA GLN A 460 -17.61 -18.32 18.03
C GLN A 460 -18.76 -19.29 17.70
N LEU A 461 -18.42 -20.54 17.52
CA LEU A 461 -19.37 -21.64 17.41
C LEU A 461 -20.17 -21.70 18.72
N ASN A 462 -21.36 -21.09 18.71
CA ASN A 462 -22.33 -21.29 19.75
C ASN A 462 -22.56 -22.81 19.90
N SER A 463 -22.25 -23.33 21.06
CA SER A 463 -22.32 -24.74 21.43
C SER A 463 -23.78 -25.19 21.59
N GLN A 464 -24.53 -25.19 20.51
CA GLN A 464 -25.76 -25.98 20.48
C GLN A 464 -25.44 -27.38 19.97
N PRO A 465 -25.63 -28.42 20.77
CA PRO A 465 -25.44 -29.80 20.31
C PRO A 465 -26.43 -30.10 19.18
N MET A 466 -25.93 -30.68 18.08
CA MET A 466 -26.79 -31.29 17.08
C MET A 466 -27.83 -32.17 17.80
N PRO A 467 -29.14 -32.06 17.45
CA PRO A 467 -30.11 -32.94 18.06
C PRO A 467 -29.74 -34.38 17.78
N MET A 468 -29.38 -35.10 18.82
CA MET A 468 -29.22 -36.54 18.76
C MET A 468 -30.55 -37.11 18.32
N LEU A 469 -30.60 -37.76 17.17
CA LEU A 469 -31.75 -38.55 16.76
C LEU A 469 -32.06 -39.54 17.90
N ARG A 470 -33.17 -39.35 18.59
CA ARG A 470 -33.64 -40.30 19.60
C ARG A 470 -33.89 -41.65 18.91
N PRO A 471 -33.48 -42.76 19.50
CA PRO A 471 -33.89 -44.07 18.99
C PRO A 471 -35.40 -44.22 19.26
N GLY A 472 -36.19 -44.13 18.20
CA GLY A 472 -37.62 -44.41 18.31
C GLY A 472 -38.57 -43.40 17.64
N ALA A 473 -38.24 -42.91 16.45
CA ALA A 473 -39.24 -42.28 15.58
C ALA A 473 -38.95 -42.78 14.15
N ILE A 474 -39.89 -43.53 13.65
CA ILE A 474 -40.05 -44.28 12.39
C ILE A 474 -39.48 -43.54 11.20
#